data_ae2e7047140120aba5775d8a6b786c67
#
_entry.id   ae2e7047140120aba5775d8a6b786c67
#
_cell.length_a   1.000
_cell.length_b   1.000
_cell.length_c   1.000
_cell.angle_alpha   90.00
_cell.angle_beta   90.00
_cell.angle_gamma   90.00
#
_symmetry.space_group_name_H-M   'P 1'
#
loop_
_entity.id
_entity.type
_entity.pdbx_description
1 polymer ?
#
loop_
_entity_poly.entity_id
_entity_poly.type
_entity_poly.pdbx_seq_one_letter_code
_entity_poly.pdbx_strand_id
1 'polypeptide(L)'
;MTKNNSPVQVATAGEALIDLILNADGRLQPCLGGAVSNLTRALARQGVETLYLNPLSKDRFGRQLASCLLDDGVHLAAPEPVLQVTSLAVVGVDASGHPDYSFYREGVADRATSAAAMTQA
;
A
#
# COMPACT_ATOMS: atom_id res chain seq x y z
N MET A 1 8.95 11.15 -24.15
CA MET A 1 8.06 10.11 -23.61
C MET A 1 6.61 10.50 -23.80
N THR A 2 5.89 9.74 -24.57
CA THR A 2 4.45 9.92 -24.69
C THR A 2 3.79 9.43 -23.40
N LYS A 3 3.02 10.32 -22.76
CA LYS A 3 2.15 9.89 -21.66
C LYS A 3 1.15 8.89 -22.22
N ASN A 4 1.02 7.75 -21.54
CA ASN A 4 -0.08 6.84 -21.84
C ASN A 4 -1.37 7.52 -21.41
N ASN A 5 -2.19 7.91 -22.40
CA ASN A 5 -3.46 8.58 -22.17
C ASN A 5 -4.63 7.59 -22.13
N SER A 6 -4.34 6.29 -21.92
CA SER A 6 -5.40 5.29 -21.78
C SER A 6 -6.27 5.62 -20.56
N PRO A 7 -7.60 5.52 -20.68
CA PRO A 7 -8.48 5.79 -19.54
C PRO A 7 -8.28 4.74 -18.45
N VAL A 8 -8.44 5.16 -17.20
CA VAL A 8 -8.43 4.27 -16.05
C VAL A 8 -9.59 3.27 -16.18
N GLN A 9 -9.29 1.99 -16.02
CA GLN A 9 -10.25 0.90 -16.13
C GLN A 9 -10.74 0.43 -14.77
N VAL A 10 -9.87 0.44 -13.76
CA VAL A 10 -10.16 -0.01 -12.40
C VAL A 10 -9.58 0.97 -11.40
N ALA A 11 -10.37 1.37 -10.43
CA ALA A 11 -9.92 2.11 -9.25
C ALA A 11 -9.98 1.18 -8.03
N THR A 12 -8.94 1.21 -7.21
CA THR A 12 -8.86 0.42 -5.99
C THR A 12 -8.76 1.33 -4.76
N ALA A 13 -9.39 0.93 -3.68
CA ALA A 13 -9.35 1.64 -2.41
C ALA A 13 -9.14 0.64 -1.27
N GLY A 14 -8.16 0.90 -0.43
CA GLY A 14 -7.85 0.05 0.72
C GLY A 14 -6.41 0.18 1.17
N GLU A 15 -6.00 -0.74 2.02
CA GLU A 15 -4.71 -0.65 2.70
C GLU A 15 -3.51 -0.89 1.78
N ALA A 16 -2.47 -0.10 2.04
CA ALA A 16 -1.10 -0.33 1.63
C ALA A 16 -0.25 -0.26 2.90
N LEU A 17 0.43 -1.32 3.24
CA LEU A 17 1.14 -1.44 4.51
C LEU A 17 2.46 -2.18 4.34
N ILE A 18 3.24 -2.19 5.41
CA ILE A 18 4.45 -2.98 5.50
C ILE A 18 4.24 -4.10 6.50
N ASP A 19 4.44 -5.33 6.06
CA ASP A 19 4.54 -6.49 6.93
C ASP A 19 5.96 -6.58 7.48
N LEU A 20 6.08 -6.56 8.80
CA LEU A 20 7.35 -6.78 9.50
C LEU A 20 7.35 -8.23 9.98
N ILE A 21 8.02 -9.09 9.23
CA ILE A 21 8.01 -10.53 9.48
C ILE A 21 9.12 -10.89 10.44
N LEU A 22 8.75 -11.50 11.58
CA LEU A 22 9.71 -11.94 12.58
C LEU A 22 10.44 -13.18 12.10
N ASN A 23 11.77 -13.06 11.97
CA ASN A 23 12.66 -14.16 11.62
C ASN A 23 13.06 -14.96 12.86
N ALA A 24 13.62 -16.15 12.64
CA ALA A 24 14.07 -17.04 13.71
C ALA A 24 15.15 -16.41 14.60
N ASP A 25 15.92 -15.47 14.08
CA ASP A 25 16.97 -14.75 14.81
C ASP A 25 16.45 -13.53 15.60
N GLY A 26 15.13 -13.31 15.63
CA GLY A 26 14.51 -12.20 16.34
C GLY A 26 14.47 -10.89 15.55
N ARG A 27 14.96 -10.86 14.33
CA ARG A 27 14.91 -9.68 13.47
C ARG A 27 13.59 -9.59 12.72
N LEU A 28 13.19 -8.38 12.39
CA LEU A 28 12.00 -8.11 11.57
C LEU A 28 12.43 -7.81 10.15
N GLN A 29 11.83 -8.52 9.20
CA GLN A 29 12.06 -8.30 7.78
C GLN A 29 10.87 -7.55 7.17
N PRO A 30 11.07 -6.34 6.62
CA PRO A 30 9.98 -5.60 5.99
C PRO A 30 9.64 -6.18 4.62
N CYS A 31 8.34 -6.36 4.40
CA CYS A 31 7.79 -6.78 3.11
C CYS A 31 6.62 -5.87 2.75
N LEU A 32 6.53 -5.49 1.48
CA LEU A 32 5.39 -4.72 1.00
C LEU A 32 4.13 -5.57 1.08
N GLY A 33 3.08 -5.05 1.66
CA GLY A 33 1.85 -5.79 1.92
C GLY A 33 0.60 -4.94 1.76
N GLY A 34 -0.51 -5.51 2.25
CA GLY A 34 -1.84 -4.97 2.06
C GLY A 34 -2.55 -5.67 0.91
N ALA A 35 -3.71 -6.26 1.21
CA ALA A 35 -4.46 -7.02 0.20
C ALA A 35 -4.81 -6.15 -1.00
N VAL A 36 -5.23 -4.92 -0.75
CA VAL A 36 -5.65 -4.01 -1.83
C VAL A 36 -4.45 -3.50 -2.63
N SER A 37 -3.34 -3.13 -2.00
CA SER A 37 -2.15 -2.71 -2.75
C SER A 37 -1.58 -3.85 -3.58
N ASN A 38 -1.58 -5.07 -3.08
CA ASN A 38 -1.14 -6.25 -3.82
C ASN A 38 -2.06 -6.53 -5.02
N LEU A 39 -3.37 -6.44 -4.85
CA LEU A 39 -4.32 -6.56 -5.96
C LEU A 39 -4.09 -5.48 -7.01
N THR A 40 -3.88 -4.25 -6.58
CA THR A 40 -3.64 -3.10 -7.46
C THR A 40 -2.41 -3.33 -8.33
N ARG A 41 -1.31 -3.78 -7.73
CA ARG A 41 -0.08 -4.10 -8.45
C ARG A 41 -0.29 -5.25 -9.43
N ALA A 42 -1.01 -6.29 -9.00
CA ALA A 42 -1.29 -7.45 -9.87
C ALA A 42 -2.10 -7.05 -11.10
N LEU A 43 -3.12 -6.21 -10.93
CA LEU A 43 -3.92 -5.69 -12.05
C LEU A 43 -3.06 -4.87 -13.02
N ALA A 44 -2.26 -3.97 -12.50
CA ALA A 44 -1.39 -3.12 -13.33
C ALA A 44 -0.39 -3.97 -14.13
N ARG A 45 0.19 -5.00 -13.52
CA ARG A 45 1.10 -5.93 -14.19
C ARG A 45 0.44 -6.75 -15.29
N GLN A 46 -0.88 -6.92 -15.22
CA GLN A 46 -1.67 -7.58 -16.29
C GLN A 46 -2.05 -6.62 -17.41
N GLY A 47 -1.59 -5.38 -17.37
CA GLY A 47 -1.90 -4.38 -18.39
C GLY A 47 -3.21 -3.62 -18.17
N VAL A 48 -3.82 -3.74 -16.98
CA VAL A 48 -5.03 -2.99 -16.61
C VAL A 48 -4.62 -1.59 -16.15
N GLU A 49 -5.26 -0.56 -16.72
CA GLU A 49 -5.05 0.82 -16.29
C GLU A 49 -5.71 1.03 -14.93
N THR A 50 -4.90 1.04 -13.89
CA THR A 50 -5.33 0.96 -12.49
C THR A 50 -5.00 2.25 -11.75
N LEU A 51 -6.00 2.78 -11.01
CA LEU A 51 -5.86 3.95 -10.15
C LEU A 51 -5.98 3.53 -8.69
N TYR A 52 -4.95 3.83 -7.89
CA TYR A 52 -4.99 3.62 -6.44
C TYR A 52 -5.46 4.89 -5.75
N LEU A 53 -6.53 4.80 -4.94
CA LEU A 53 -7.22 5.98 -4.40
C LEU A 53 -6.67 6.47 -3.07
N ASN A 54 -6.06 5.61 -2.25
CA ASN A 54 -5.63 5.97 -0.90
C ASN A 54 -4.30 6.74 -0.91
N PRO A 55 -4.12 7.70 0.02
CA PRO A 55 -2.85 8.39 0.15
C PRO A 55 -1.77 7.50 0.76
N LEU A 56 -0.52 7.85 0.48
CA LEU A 56 0.67 7.18 1.01
C LEU A 56 1.47 8.15 1.87
N SER A 57 2.23 7.61 2.82
CA SER A 57 3.04 8.41 3.72
C SER A 57 4.28 8.97 3.02
N LYS A 58 4.76 10.12 3.52
CA LYS A 58 6.07 10.64 3.15
C LYS A 58 7.22 9.93 3.86
N ASP A 59 6.94 9.02 4.80
CA ASP A 59 7.99 8.26 5.48
C ASP A 59 8.69 7.28 4.52
N ARG A 60 9.75 6.62 5.00
CA ARG A 60 10.55 5.71 4.18
C ARG A 60 9.70 4.61 3.55
N PHE A 61 8.83 3.99 4.33
CA PHE A 61 7.97 2.91 3.85
C PHE A 61 6.91 3.40 2.85
N GLY A 62 6.35 4.59 3.09
CA GLY A 62 5.43 5.21 2.14
C GLY A 62 6.08 5.49 0.79
N ARG A 63 7.33 5.94 0.80
CA ARG A 63 8.10 6.15 -0.44
C ARG A 63 8.37 4.84 -1.18
N GLN A 64 8.67 3.76 -0.45
CA GLN A 64 8.85 2.44 -1.06
C GLN A 64 7.56 1.92 -1.69
N LEU A 65 6.44 2.07 -0.99
CA LEU A 65 5.13 1.69 -1.52
C LEU A 65 4.80 2.48 -2.79
N ALA A 66 5.00 3.80 -2.77
CA ALA A 66 4.76 4.65 -3.93
C ALA A 66 5.63 4.24 -5.13
N SER A 67 6.93 4.01 -4.90
CA SER A 67 7.85 3.57 -5.96
C SER A 67 7.41 2.24 -6.57
N CYS A 68 7.02 1.28 -5.76
CA CYS A 68 6.56 -0.01 -6.26
C CYS A 68 5.29 0.10 -7.09
N LEU A 69 4.31 0.89 -6.63
CA LEU A 69 3.08 1.10 -7.37
C LEU A 69 3.34 1.78 -8.71
N LEU A 70 4.13 2.85 -8.70
CA LEU A 70 4.49 3.58 -9.92
C LEU A 70 5.29 2.72 -10.90
N ASP A 71 6.24 1.93 -10.41
CA ASP A 71 7.06 1.04 -11.25
C ASP A 71 6.20 -0.04 -11.92
N ASP A 72 5.12 -0.47 -11.28
CA ASP A 72 4.17 -1.43 -11.87
C ASP A 72 3.16 -0.76 -12.83
N GLY A 73 3.20 0.55 -12.97
CA GLY A 73 2.32 1.29 -13.86
C GLY A 73 1.02 1.76 -13.22
N VAL A 74 0.90 1.70 -11.88
CA VAL A 74 -0.28 2.19 -11.17
C VAL A 74 -0.31 3.72 -11.19
N HIS A 75 -1.49 4.29 -11.41
CA HIS A 75 -1.72 5.72 -11.26
C HIS A 75 -2.11 6.02 -9.81
N LEU A 76 -1.54 7.07 -9.22
CA LEU A 76 -1.86 7.49 -7.86
C LEU A 76 -2.84 8.66 -7.92
N ALA A 77 -4.03 8.46 -7.33
CA ALA A 77 -5.03 9.54 -7.23
C ALA A 77 -4.58 10.63 -6.25
N ALA A 78 -3.83 10.26 -5.21
CA ALA A 78 -3.24 11.16 -4.23
C ALA A 78 -1.71 11.13 -4.36
N PRO A 79 -1.13 11.84 -5.37
CA PRO A 79 0.31 11.76 -5.64
C PRO A 79 1.15 12.49 -4.59
N GLU A 80 0.57 13.45 -3.86
CA GLU A 80 1.26 14.15 -2.79
C GLU A 80 1.24 13.31 -1.51
N PRO A 81 2.42 12.95 -0.94
CA PRO A 81 2.45 12.14 0.27
C PRO A 81 1.94 12.92 1.48
N VAL A 82 1.36 12.17 2.43
CA VAL A 82 0.81 12.74 3.67
C VAL A 82 1.78 12.58 4.84
N LEU A 83 1.57 13.37 5.90
CA LEU A 83 2.42 13.35 7.10
C LEU A 83 2.18 12.12 7.99
N GLN A 84 0.99 11.54 7.93
CA GLN A 84 0.65 10.36 8.70
C GLN A 84 1.59 9.21 8.32
N VAL A 85 1.91 8.36 9.29
CA VAL A 85 2.86 7.26 9.11
C VAL A 85 2.24 6.11 8.32
N THR A 86 3.10 5.28 7.73
CA THR A 86 2.66 4.05 7.05
C THR A 86 2.08 3.05 8.04
N SER A 87 1.00 2.37 7.65
CA SER A 87 0.45 1.23 8.39
C SER A 87 1.48 0.10 8.49
N LEU A 88 1.59 -0.51 9.65
CA LEU A 88 2.49 -1.64 9.89
C LEU A 88 1.70 -2.84 10.42
N ALA A 89 2.13 -4.03 10.03
CA ALA A 89 1.71 -5.28 10.63
C ALA A 89 2.94 -6.07 11.06
N VAL A 90 3.05 -6.39 12.34
CA VAL A 90 4.09 -7.29 12.82
C VAL A 90 3.55 -8.72 12.75
N VAL A 91 4.27 -9.58 12.04
CA VAL A 91 3.84 -10.95 11.75
C VAL A 91 4.82 -11.91 12.40
N GLY A 92 4.31 -12.75 13.28
CA GLY A 92 5.08 -13.80 13.95
C GLY A 92 4.32 -15.11 13.96
N VAL A 93 4.81 -16.03 14.77
CA VAL A 93 4.17 -17.34 14.98
C VAL A 93 4.02 -17.51 16.49
N ASP A 94 2.83 -17.88 16.95
CA ASP A 94 2.58 -18.14 18.38
C ASP A 94 3.20 -19.46 18.84
N ALA A 95 3.06 -19.76 20.13
CA ALA A 95 3.61 -20.98 20.72
C ALA A 95 3.04 -22.28 20.10
N SER A 96 1.86 -22.21 19.48
CA SER A 96 1.20 -23.32 18.81
C SER A 96 1.52 -23.41 17.31
N GLY A 97 2.36 -22.53 16.77
CA GLY A 97 2.72 -22.49 15.36
C GLY A 97 1.71 -21.76 14.48
N HIS A 98 0.72 -21.07 15.04
CA HIS A 98 -0.24 -20.30 14.28
C HIS A 98 0.27 -18.88 13.98
N PRO A 99 -0.09 -18.28 12.83
CA PRO A 99 0.25 -16.88 12.55
C PRO A 99 -0.30 -15.96 13.64
N ASP A 100 0.55 -15.02 14.06
CA ASP A 100 0.23 -14.02 15.07
C ASP A 100 0.50 -12.64 14.47
N TYR A 101 -0.52 -11.76 14.49
CA TYR A 101 -0.49 -10.44 13.87
C TYR A 101 -0.71 -9.36 14.90
N SER A 102 0.13 -8.31 14.83
CA SER A 102 -0.11 -7.07 15.56
C SER A 102 -0.18 -5.92 14.55
N PHE A 103 -1.31 -5.21 14.53
CA PHE A 103 -1.55 -4.15 13.57
C PHE A 103 -1.36 -2.78 14.22
N TYR A 104 -0.60 -1.92 13.56
CA TYR A 104 -0.34 -0.54 13.97
C TYR A 104 -0.97 0.37 12.91
N ARG A 105 -2.27 0.64 13.07
CA ARG A 105 -3.09 1.29 12.05
C ARG A 105 -3.90 2.48 12.56
N GLU A 106 -3.55 3.06 13.69
CA GLU A 106 -4.12 4.32 14.17
C GLU A 106 -3.39 5.51 13.55
N GLY A 107 -4.14 6.49 13.06
CA GLY A 107 -3.56 7.71 12.51
C GLY A 107 -2.61 7.49 11.33
N VAL A 108 -2.87 6.48 10.54
CA VAL A 108 -1.98 6.06 9.44
C VAL A 108 -2.38 6.67 8.11
N ALA A 109 -1.42 6.66 7.17
CA ALA A 109 -1.54 7.34 5.88
C ALA A 109 -2.70 6.83 5.02
N ASP A 110 -2.87 5.51 4.90
CA ASP A 110 -3.91 4.94 4.05
C ASP A 110 -5.34 5.19 4.56
N ARG A 111 -5.48 5.66 5.79
CA ARG A 111 -6.74 6.11 6.38
C ARG A 111 -6.92 7.64 6.37
N ALA A 112 -5.92 8.38 5.92
CA ALA A 112 -5.92 9.85 5.91
C ALA A 112 -6.66 10.38 4.67
N THR A 113 -7.90 9.92 4.49
CA THR A 113 -8.72 10.28 3.34
C THR A 113 -10.20 10.28 3.73
N SER A 114 -11.06 10.65 2.79
CA SER A 114 -12.50 10.64 2.96
C SER A 114 -13.17 10.09 1.70
N ALA A 115 -14.43 9.69 1.83
CA ALA A 115 -15.23 9.28 0.68
C ALA A 115 -15.31 10.40 -0.37
N ALA A 116 -15.44 11.65 0.06
CA ALA A 116 -15.48 12.80 -0.86
C ALA A 116 -14.19 12.94 -1.65
N ALA A 117 -13.02 12.82 -0.99
CA ALA A 117 -11.72 12.88 -1.66
C ALA A 117 -11.55 11.76 -2.69
N MET A 118 -11.96 10.54 -2.35
CA MET A 118 -11.89 9.40 -3.26
C MET A 118 -12.82 9.55 -4.46
N THR A 119 -14.01 10.11 -4.26
CA THR A 119 -14.99 10.30 -5.32
C THR A 119 -14.53 11.32 -6.36
N GLN A 120 -13.71 12.30 -5.96
CA GLN A 120 -13.17 13.33 -6.84
C GLN A 120 -11.91 12.88 -7.60
N ALA A 121 -11.40 11.71 -7.29
CA ALA A 121 -10.18 11.21 -7.90
C ALA A 121 -10.36 10.84 -9.39
#